data_30cc25de11fe178f5ef20298433ceae3
#
_entry.id   30cc25de11fe178f5ef20298433ceae3
#
_cell.length_a   1.000
_cell.length_b   1.000
_cell.length_c   1.000
_cell.angle_alpha   90.00
_cell.angle_beta   90.00
_cell.angle_gamma   90.00
#
_symmetry.space_group_name_H-M   'P 1'
#
loop_
_entity.id
_entity.type
_entity.pdbx_description
1 polymer ?
#
loop_
_entity_poly.entity_id
_entity_poly.type
_entity_poly.pdbx_seq_one_letter_code
_entity_poly.pdbx_strand_id
1 'polypeptide(L)'
;SGNYNASLSLLLEEVEPEGDVNTLIDSMRELSRFSTEFATSNESRSRNVQKAAGLLNCVILEPGEELSYNELLGPRTEELGWLPAHGISGGKEYIDTPGGGICQVSSTLYNSLLLIGPDIRIVSRSHHSIPGSYVAMGLDATVSYYGPDLVWSNAAESPMFLFAYADMRTKTDYTFVYGTQ
;
A
#
# COMPACT_ATOMS: atom_id res chain seq x y z
N SER A 1 -48.06 19.91 8.44
CA SER A 1 -47.75 18.56 7.97
C SER A 1 -47.58 18.59 6.46
N GLY A 2 -46.36 18.75 6.01
CA GLY A 2 -45.99 18.71 4.60
C GLY A 2 -45.58 17.29 4.22
N ASN A 3 -46.35 16.70 3.31
CA ASN A 3 -45.96 15.44 2.66
C ASN A 3 -44.82 15.73 1.65
N TYR A 4 -43.62 15.38 1.99
CA TYR A 4 -42.49 15.36 1.05
C TYR A 4 -42.37 13.94 0.45
N ASN A 5 -43.18 13.66 -0.58
CA ASN A 5 -42.97 12.52 -1.45
C ASN A 5 -42.21 13.02 -2.69
N ALA A 6 -40.88 13.07 -2.58
CA ALA A 6 -40.03 13.24 -3.75
C ALA A 6 -39.65 11.84 -4.23
N SER A 7 -40.07 11.45 -5.44
CA SER A 7 -39.56 10.28 -6.14
C SER A 7 -38.38 10.73 -7.02
N LEU A 8 -37.21 10.18 -6.74
CA LEU A 8 -36.02 10.38 -7.57
C LEU A 8 -35.94 9.20 -8.55
N SER A 9 -36.04 9.48 -9.85
CA SER A 9 -35.78 8.50 -10.89
C SER A 9 -34.31 8.60 -11.29
N LEU A 10 -33.55 7.56 -10.94
CA LEU A 10 -32.17 7.40 -11.44
C LEU A 10 -32.25 6.76 -12.84
N LEU A 11 -31.81 7.50 -13.85
CA LEU A 11 -31.50 6.93 -15.15
C LEU A 11 -30.11 6.29 -15.04
N LEU A 12 -30.07 4.98 -15.06
CA LEU A 12 -28.83 4.23 -15.17
C LEU A 12 -28.59 4.00 -16.68
N GLU A 13 -27.51 4.56 -17.18
CA GLU A 13 -27.01 4.27 -18.53
C GLU A 13 -25.98 3.15 -18.38
N GLU A 14 -26.21 2.05 -19.07
CA GLU A 14 -25.24 0.96 -19.16
C GLU A 14 -24.16 1.38 -20.15
N VAL A 15 -22.97 1.72 -19.64
CA VAL A 15 -21.83 2.08 -20.47
C VAL A 15 -20.94 0.84 -20.61
N GLU A 16 -20.85 0.30 -21.82
CA GLU A 16 -19.89 -0.75 -22.13
C GLU A 16 -18.47 -0.18 -21.98
N PRO A 17 -17.55 -0.88 -21.30
CA PRO A 17 -16.17 -0.45 -21.22
C PRO A 17 -15.52 -0.43 -22.60
N GLU A 18 -14.75 0.63 -22.91
CA GLU A 18 -14.08 0.79 -24.23
C GLU A 18 -12.98 -0.24 -24.49
N GLY A 19 -12.68 -1.14 -23.53
CA GLY A 19 -11.63 -2.16 -23.63
C GLY A 19 -12.09 -3.52 -23.15
N ASP A 20 -11.52 -4.57 -23.72
CA ASP A 20 -11.70 -5.94 -23.25
C ASP A 20 -10.74 -6.23 -22.08
N VAL A 21 -11.32 -6.52 -20.90
CA VAL A 21 -10.58 -6.88 -19.69
C VAL A 21 -9.63 -8.06 -19.92
N ASN A 22 -10.01 -9.03 -20.75
CA ASN A 22 -9.15 -10.18 -21.06
C ASN A 22 -7.91 -9.73 -21.85
N THR A 23 -8.08 -8.82 -22.81
CA THR A 23 -6.95 -8.24 -23.55
C THR A 23 -6.00 -7.50 -22.62
N LEU A 24 -6.51 -6.76 -21.63
CA LEU A 24 -5.67 -6.10 -20.63
C LEU A 24 -4.92 -7.13 -19.79
N ILE A 25 -5.62 -8.13 -19.27
CA ILE A 25 -5.02 -9.20 -18.44
C ILE A 25 -3.93 -9.94 -19.23
N ASP A 26 -4.19 -10.28 -20.50
CA ASP A 26 -3.24 -10.98 -21.36
C ASP A 26 -2.00 -10.13 -21.71
N SER A 27 -2.13 -8.80 -21.65
CA SER A 27 -1.01 -7.87 -21.84
C SER A 27 -0.18 -7.64 -20.56
N MET A 28 -0.72 -8.00 -19.40
CA MET A 28 -0.03 -7.77 -18.12
C MET A 28 1.10 -8.75 -17.89
N ARG A 29 2.25 -8.22 -17.50
CA ARG A 29 3.41 -8.99 -17.09
C ARG A 29 3.80 -8.63 -15.66
N GLU A 30 4.06 -9.63 -14.83
CA GLU A 30 4.64 -9.39 -13.52
C GLU A 30 6.04 -8.80 -13.66
N LEU A 31 6.25 -7.61 -13.14
CA LEU A 31 7.53 -6.93 -13.09
C LEU A 31 8.31 -7.31 -11.83
N SER A 32 7.60 -7.41 -10.72
CA SER A 32 8.20 -7.79 -9.44
C SER A 32 7.19 -8.36 -8.48
N ARG A 33 7.71 -9.10 -7.49
CA ARG A 33 7.00 -9.46 -6.26
C ARG A 33 7.95 -9.46 -5.07
N PHE A 34 7.42 -9.12 -3.92
CA PHE A 34 8.12 -9.27 -2.65
C PHE A 34 7.13 -9.62 -1.55
N SER A 35 7.61 -10.29 -0.50
CA SER A 35 6.77 -10.60 0.65
C SER A 35 7.56 -10.59 1.94
N THR A 36 6.88 -10.29 3.05
CA THR A 36 7.46 -10.38 4.40
C THR A 36 6.48 -11.07 5.34
N GLU A 37 7.01 -11.89 6.24
CA GLU A 37 6.21 -12.54 7.28
C GLU A 37 5.99 -11.58 8.46
N PHE A 38 4.74 -11.46 8.91
CA PHE A 38 4.39 -10.68 10.10
C PHE A 38 3.90 -11.57 11.24
N ALA A 39 4.45 -12.75 11.36
CA ALA A 39 4.10 -13.72 12.39
C ALA A 39 4.08 -13.06 13.78
N THR A 40 2.89 -12.79 14.29
CA THR A 40 2.67 -12.13 15.57
C THR A 40 1.37 -12.61 16.21
N SER A 41 1.38 -12.75 17.52
CA SER A 41 0.17 -12.95 18.33
C SER A 41 -0.63 -11.65 18.52
N ASN A 42 -0.08 -10.50 18.15
CA ASN A 42 -0.77 -9.21 18.25
C ASN A 42 -1.76 -9.04 17.12
N GLU A 43 -3.03 -9.22 17.41
CA GLU A 43 -4.13 -9.11 16.45
C GLU A 43 -4.28 -7.69 15.91
N SER A 44 -4.12 -6.66 16.75
CA SER A 44 -4.21 -5.26 16.33
C SER A 44 -3.16 -4.94 15.26
N ARG A 45 -1.92 -5.41 15.46
CA ARG A 45 -0.86 -5.26 14.48
C ARG A 45 -1.18 -5.97 13.16
N SER A 46 -1.67 -7.21 13.23
CA SER A 46 -2.05 -7.99 12.06
C SER A 46 -3.16 -7.30 11.25
N ARG A 47 -4.16 -6.73 11.93
CA ARG A 47 -5.24 -5.97 11.27
C ARG A 47 -4.75 -4.67 10.65
N ASN A 48 -3.81 -3.97 11.28
CA ASN A 48 -3.19 -2.78 10.69
C ASN A 48 -2.42 -3.13 9.41
N VAL A 49 -1.65 -4.22 9.41
CA VAL A 49 -0.93 -4.73 8.22
C VAL A 49 -1.93 -5.06 7.12
N GLN A 50 -3.00 -5.80 7.44
CA GLN A 50 -4.05 -6.15 6.47
C GLN A 50 -4.72 -4.91 5.87
N LYS A 51 -5.04 -3.92 6.71
CA LYS A 51 -5.65 -2.66 6.28
C LYS A 51 -4.71 -1.87 5.38
N ALA A 52 -3.44 -1.73 5.75
CA ALA A 52 -2.44 -1.01 4.96
C ALA A 52 -2.23 -1.65 3.59
N ALA A 53 -2.08 -2.99 3.53
CA ALA A 53 -1.98 -3.72 2.28
C ALA A 53 -3.24 -3.53 1.41
N GLY A 54 -4.44 -3.58 2.02
CA GLY A 54 -5.70 -3.36 1.32
C GLY A 54 -5.84 -1.97 0.70
N LEU A 55 -5.28 -0.92 1.32
CA LEU A 55 -5.27 0.44 0.78
C LEU A 55 -4.28 0.63 -0.38
N LEU A 56 -3.27 -0.23 -0.48
CA LEU A 56 -2.32 -0.27 -1.60
C LEU A 56 -2.81 -1.17 -2.75
N ASN A 57 -3.86 -1.94 -2.54
CA ASN A 57 -4.33 -2.89 -3.54
C ASN A 57 -5.05 -2.20 -4.69
N CYS A 58 -4.79 -2.63 -5.93
CA CYS A 58 -5.39 -2.09 -7.16
C CYS A 58 -5.03 -0.62 -7.41
N VAL A 59 -3.85 -0.16 -7.02
CA VAL A 59 -3.35 1.17 -7.36
C VAL A 59 -2.74 1.14 -8.76
N ILE A 60 -3.13 2.10 -9.59
CA ILE A 60 -2.54 2.32 -10.92
C ILE A 60 -1.55 3.47 -10.80
N LEU A 61 -0.40 3.32 -11.43
CA LEU A 61 0.66 4.32 -11.47
C LEU A 61 0.94 4.65 -12.94
N GLU A 62 0.42 5.78 -13.39
CA GLU A 62 0.61 6.25 -14.77
C GLU A 62 2.07 6.64 -15.06
N PRO A 63 2.51 6.65 -16.33
CA PRO A 63 3.84 7.11 -16.71
C PRO A 63 4.14 8.50 -16.16
N GLY A 64 5.25 8.65 -15.44
CA GLY A 64 5.69 9.91 -14.82
C GLY A 64 4.94 10.29 -13.54
N GLU A 65 3.90 9.55 -13.15
CA GLU A 65 3.16 9.80 -11.92
C GLU A 65 4.01 9.48 -10.69
N GLU A 66 3.80 10.27 -9.65
CA GLU A 66 4.41 10.11 -8.34
C GLU A 66 3.35 9.74 -7.30
N LEU A 67 3.61 8.73 -6.49
CA LEU A 67 2.74 8.29 -5.40
C LEU A 67 3.44 8.39 -4.06
N SER A 68 2.67 8.77 -3.05
CA SER A 68 3.05 8.83 -1.65
C SER A 68 2.33 7.74 -0.85
N TYR A 69 3.09 6.93 -0.12
CA TYR A 69 2.52 5.93 0.79
C TYR A 69 1.64 6.58 1.86
N ASN A 70 2.09 7.73 2.38
CA ASN A 70 1.33 8.44 3.41
C ASN A 70 0.02 9.01 2.88
N GLU A 71 -0.03 9.48 1.64
CA GLU A 71 -1.27 9.96 1.01
C GLU A 71 -2.24 8.82 0.73
N LEU A 72 -1.74 7.69 0.22
CA LEU A 72 -2.56 6.50 -0.04
C LEU A 72 -3.23 5.94 1.23
N LEU A 73 -2.52 5.93 2.36
CA LEU A 73 -3.07 5.41 3.60
C LEU A 73 -3.88 6.43 4.40
N GLY A 74 -3.62 7.70 4.21
CA GLY A 74 -4.22 8.79 5.01
C GLY A 74 -3.74 8.82 6.46
N PRO A 75 -4.39 9.60 7.33
CA PRO A 75 -4.08 9.69 8.76
C PRO A 75 -4.29 8.35 9.49
N ARG A 76 -3.38 8.03 10.43
CA ARG A 76 -3.49 6.80 11.24
C ARG A 76 -4.12 7.14 12.57
N THR A 77 -5.44 7.20 12.61
CA THR A 77 -6.20 7.46 13.83
C THR A 77 -7.18 6.32 14.15
N GLU A 78 -7.58 6.21 15.40
CA GLU A 78 -8.53 5.19 15.82
C GLU A 78 -9.91 5.41 15.19
N GLU A 79 -10.32 6.67 14.97
CA GLU A 79 -11.57 7.02 14.29
C GLU A 79 -11.61 6.51 12.85
N LEU A 80 -10.44 6.42 12.21
CA LEU A 80 -10.29 5.83 10.89
C LEU A 80 -10.06 4.32 10.93
N GLY A 81 -10.22 3.70 12.12
CA GLY A 81 -10.13 2.25 12.31
C GLY A 81 -8.71 1.71 12.32
N TRP A 82 -7.70 2.53 12.64
CA TRP A 82 -6.36 2.07 12.96
C TRP A 82 -6.29 1.65 14.43
N LEU A 83 -5.72 0.49 14.69
CA LEU A 83 -5.65 -0.07 16.03
C LEU A 83 -4.31 0.25 16.71
N PRO A 84 -4.30 0.50 18.04
CA PRO A 84 -3.07 0.61 18.79
C PRO A 84 -2.28 -0.70 18.72
N ALA A 85 -1.02 -0.59 18.32
CA ALA A 85 -0.09 -1.71 18.26
C ALA A 85 1.35 -1.19 18.32
N HIS A 86 2.29 -2.07 18.62
CA HIS A 86 3.71 -1.75 18.74
C HIS A 86 4.23 -1.04 17.48
N GLY A 87 4.69 0.18 17.67
CA GLY A 87 5.39 1.01 16.71
C GLY A 87 6.61 1.66 17.34
N ILE A 88 7.49 2.24 16.53
CA ILE A 88 8.66 2.98 16.99
C ILE A 88 8.32 4.47 16.99
N SER A 89 8.30 5.10 18.16
CA SER A 89 8.09 6.54 18.29
C SER A 89 9.41 7.30 18.42
N GLY A 90 9.55 8.35 17.61
CA GLY A 90 10.74 9.20 17.66
C GLY A 90 12.07 8.47 17.43
N GLY A 91 12.03 7.25 16.91
CA GLY A 91 13.21 6.42 16.67
C GLY A 91 13.90 5.89 17.93
N LYS A 92 13.28 5.97 19.11
CA LYS A 92 13.93 5.65 20.38
C LYS A 92 13.18 4.67 21.26
N GLU A 93 11.86 4.62 21.15
CA GLU A 93 11.03 3.84 22.05
C GLU A 93 9.95 3.07 21.29
N TYR A 94 9.65 1.86 21.77
CA TYR A 94 8.49 1.10 21.33
C TYR A 94 7.28 1.58 22.13
N ILE A 95 6.29 2.12 21.44
CA ILE A 95 5.01 2.51 22.03
C ILE A 95 3.86 1.91 21.24
N ASP A 96 2.73 1.68 21.92
CA ASP A 96 1.50 1.35 21.22
C ASP A 96 0.92 2.63 20.59
N THR A 97 0.82 2.62 19.29
CA THR A 97 0.31 3.74 18.49
C THR A 97 -0.66 3.23 17.41
N PRO A 98 -1.72 3.99 17.06
CA PRO A 98 -2.56 3.63 15.94
C PRO A 98 -1.74 3.43 14.66
N GLY A 99 -1.98 2.32 13.97
CA GLY A 99 -1.23 1.95 12.76
C GLY A 99 0.10 1.23 13.03
N GLY A 100 0.40 0.83 14.27
CA GLY A 100 1.60 0.01 14.54
C GLY A 100 1.64 -1.22 13.62
N GLY A 101 2.78 -1.41 12.92
CA GLY A 101 2.98 -2.48 11.93
C GLY A 101 3.04 -2.04 10.46
N ILE A 102 2.54 -0.86 10.10
CA ILE A 102 2.45 -0.39 8.71
C ILE A 102 3.81 -0.18 8.02
N CYS A 103 4.87 0.09 8.79
CA CYS A 103 6.22 0.19 8.23
C CYS A 103 6.73 -1.14 7.65
N GLN A 104 6.16 -2.26 8.05
CA GLN A 104 6.44 -3.53 7.40
C GLN A 104 5.86 -3.56 5.99
N VAL A 105 4.62 -3.10 5.82
CA VAL A 105 3.97 -3.02 4.50
C VAL A 105 4.70 -2.05 3.56
N SER A 106 5.11 -0.88 4.06
CA SER A 106 5.93 0.05 3.26
C SER A 106 7.30 -0.54 2.90
N SER A 107 7.90 -1.36 3.76
CA SER A 107 9.16 -2.03 3.46
C SER A 107 8.98 -3.18 2.46
N THR A 108 7.86 -3.91 2.53
CA THR A 108 7.51 -4.94 1.53
C THR A 108 7.34 -4.28 0.16
N LEU A 109 6.60 -3.18 0.08
CA LEU A 109 6.44 -2.40 -1.14
C LEU A 109 7.78 -1.88 -1.66
N TYR A 110 8.58 -1.26 -0.80
CA TYR A 110 9.89 -0.71 -1.19
C TYR A 110 10.79 -1.76 -1.84
N ASN A 111 10.87 -2.97 -1.27
CA ASN A 111 11.65 -4.04 -1.86
C ASN A 111 11.07 -4.53 -3.20
N SER A 112 9.75 -4.60 -3.35
CA SER A 112 9.13 -4.91 -4.63
C SER A 112 9.48 -3.85 -5.68
N LEU A 113 9.42 -2.56 -5.33
CA LEU A 113 9.79 -1.46 -6.24
C LEU A 113 11.27 -1.53 -6.65
N LEU A 114 12.19 -1.84 -5.73
CA LEU A 114 13.61 -2.00 -6.04
C LEU A 114 13.90 -3.11 -7.06
N LEU A 115 13.11 -4.19 -7.05
CA LEU A 115 13.27 -5.31 -7.97
C LEU A 115 12.87 -4.97 -9.41
N ILE A 116 12.11 -3.91 -9.63
CA ILE A 116 11.74 -3.44 -10.99
C ILE A 116 12.95 -2.81 -11.68
N GLY A 117 13.83 -2.17 -10.94
CA GLY A 117 15.03 -1.54 -11.47
C GLY A 117 14.78 -0.12 -12.01
N PRO A 118 15.30 0.25 -13.21
CA PRO A 118 15.33 1.63 -13.68
C PRO A 118 13.96 2.22 -14.01
N ASP A 119 12.95 1.39 -14.21
CA ASP A 119 11.59 1.82 -14.53
C ASP A 119 10.84 2.36 -13.30
N ILE A 120 11.42 2.28 -12.11
CA ILE A 120 10.94 2.91 -10.89
C ILE A 120 11.99 3.87 -10.34
N ARG A 121 11.55 5.07 -9.98
CA ARG A 121 12.36 6.03 -9.24
C ARG A 121 11.87 6.14 -7.80
N ILE A 122 12.73 5.85 -6.83
CA ILE A 122 12.47 6.15 -5.42
C ILE A 122 12.78 7.63 -5.18
N VAL A 123 11.76 8.41 -4.88
CA VAL A 123 11.86 9.88 -4.67
C VAL A 123 12.20 10.18 -3.21
N SER A 124 11.56 9.47 -2.27
CA SER A 124 11.81 9.61 -0.84
C SER A 124 11.73 8.26 -0.15
N ARG A 125 12.67 8.02 0.75
CA ARG A 125 12.68 6.85 1.63
C ARG A 125 13.56 7.14 2.84
N SER A 126 13.11 6.74 4.01
CA SER A 126 13.87 6.78 5.26
C SER A 126 14.01 5.37 5.85
N HIS A 127 15.12 5.10 6.51
CA HIS A 127 15.32 3.86 7.27
C HIS A 127 14.90 4.05 8.72
N HIS A 128 14.59 2.94 9.40
CA HIS A 128 14.38 2.98 10.84
C HIS A 128 15.71 3.18 11.57
N SER A 129 15.67 3.92 12.66
CA SER A 129 16.81 4.01 13.61
C SER A 129 17.01 2.70 14.39
N ILE A 130 15.97 1.90 14.56
CA ILE A 130 16.02 0.56 15.12
C ILE A 130 15.57 -0.41 14.03
N PRO A 131 16.46 -1.26 13.48
CA PRO A 131 16.12 -2.14 12.36
C PRO A 131 14.98 -3.10 12.71
N GLY A 132 14.02 -3.26 11.81
CA GLY A 132 13.03 -4.33 11.87
C GLY A 132 13.64 -5.68 11.44
N SER A 133 13.04 -6.78 11.91
CA SER A 133 13.52 -8.14 11.59
C SER A 133 12.95 -8.72 10.28
N TYR A 134 12.01 -8.03 9.63
CA TYR A 134 11.27 -8.53 8.47
C TYR A 134 11.98 -8.29 7.12
N VAL A 135 13.00 -7.43 7.08
CA VAL A 135 13.89 -7.21 5.92
C VAL A 135 15.32 -7.01 6.38
N ALA A 136 16.29 -7.15 5.47
CA ALA A 136 17.68 -6.88 5.77
C ALA A 136 17.91 -5.38 6.08
N MET A 137 18.94 -5.10 6.87
CA MET A 137 19.32 -3.72 7.23
C MET A 137 19.54 -2.88 5.96
N GLY A 138 18.93 -1.70 5.93
CA GLY A 138 19.00 -0.80 4.78
C GLY A 138 17.95 -1.05 3.70
N LEU A 139 17.17 -2.13 3.79
CA LEU A 139 16.07 -2.45 2.87
C LEU A 139 14.68 -2.15 3.48
N ASP A 140 14.62 -1.47 4.60
CA ASP A 140 13.40 -1.04 5.27
C ASP A 140 12.96 0.36 4.79
N ALA A 141 11.69 0.68 4.91
CA ALA A 141 11.12 1.99 4.67
C ALA A 141 10.25 2.39 5.86
N THR A 142 10.71 3.34 6.67
CA THR A 142 9.91 3.89 7.78
C THR A 142 8.98 4.97 7.28
N VAL A 143 7.75 4.96 7.78
CA VAL A 143 6.70 5.91 7.42
C VAL A 143 5.97 6.43 8.65
N SER A 144 5.59 7.70 8.61
CA SER A 144 4.78 8.37 9.64
C SER A 144 4.01 9.51 8.99
N TYR A 145 2.72 9.70 9.32
CA TYR A 145 1.86 10.64 8.60
C TYR A 145 2.38 12.08 8.57
N TYR A 146 2.99 12.54 9.65
CA TYR A 146 3.60 13.87 9.75
C TYR A 146 5.14 13.87 9.68
N GLY A 147 5.73 12.79 9.17
CA GLY A 147 7.18 12.59 9.16
C GLY A 147 7.68 11.86 7.91
N PRO A 148 8.51 10.82 8.08
CA PRO A 148 9.05 10.08 6.96
C PRO A 148 7.97 9.49 6.06
N ASP A 149 8.25 9.45 4.75
CA ASP A 149 7.40 8.88 3.74
C ASP A 149 8.19 7.99 2.78
N LEU A 150 7.49 7.05 2.14
CA LEU A 150 7.95 6.35 0.97
C LEU A 150 7.24 6.96 -0.24
N VAL A 151 8.02 7.62 -1.09
CA VAL A 151 7.52 8.25 -2.33
C VAL A 151 8.26 7.66 -3.51
N TRP A 152 7.53 7.28 -4.54
CA TRP A 152 8.08 6.68 -5.76
C TRP A 152 7.35 7.17 -6.99
N SER A 153 7.99 7.04 -8.15
CA SER A 153 7.36 7.39 -9.42
C SER A 153 7.62 6.32 -10.48
N ASN A 154 6.69 6.21 -11.43
CA ASN A 154 6.82 5.39 -12.62
C ASN A 154 7.72 6.12 -13.63
N ALA A 155 8.88 5.55 -13.92
CA ALA A 155 9.82 6.07 -14.91
C ALA A 155 9.70 5.35 -16.27
N ALA A 156 8.82 4.35 -16.38
CA ALA A 156 8.53 3.67 -17.64
C ALA A 156 7.56 4.47 -18.50
N GLU A 157 7.41 4.05 -19.75
CA GLU A 157 6.50 4.66 -20.73
C GLU A 157 5.06 4.09 -20.68
N SER A 158 4.86 3.03 -19.88
CA SER A 158 3.56 2.35 -19.73
C SER A 158 3.07 2.35 -18.27
N PRO A 159 1.75 2.24 -18.06
CA PRO A 159 1.19 2.13 -16.71
C PRO A 159 1.70 0.92 -15.95
N MET A 160 1.82 1.07 -14.64
CA MET A 160 2.07 -0.02 -13.71
C MET A 160 0.87 -0.24 -12.79
N PHE A 161 0.66 -1.48 -12.40
CA PHE A 161 -0.44 -1.90 -11.53
C PHE A 161 0.13 -2.52 -10.27
N LEU A 162 -0.17 -1.89 -9.16
CA LEU A 162 0.24 -2.36 -7.83
C LEU A 162 -0.89 -3.17 -7.21
N PHE A 163 -0.57 -4.38 -6.79
CA PHE A 163 -1.46 -5.23 -6.00
C PHE A 163 -0.77 -5.57 -4.68
N ALA A 164 -1.52 -5.45 -3.59
CA ALA A 164 -1.01 -5.79 -2.28
C ALA A 164 -2.10 -6.45 -1.44
N TYR A 165 -1.74 -7.45 -0.66
CA TYR A 165 -2.63 -8.06 0.31
C TYR A 165 -1.84 -8.74 1.44
N ALA A 166 -2.46 -8.84 2.61
CA ALA A 166 -1.92 -9.60 3.72
C ALA A 166 -2.75 -10.87 3.94
N ASP A 167 -2.13 -12.03 3.78
CA ASP A 167 -2.74 -13.31 4.10
C ASP A 167 -2.72 -13.51 5.62
N MET A 168 -3.89 -13.37 6.24
CA MET A 168 -4.06 -13.53 7.69
C MET A 168 -3.86 -14.95 8.18
N ARG A 169 -3.96 -15.95 7.32
CA ARG A 169 -3.75 -17.36 7.64
C ARG A 169 -2.27 -17.70 7.69
N THR A 170 -1.50 -17.27 6.69
CA THR A 170 -0.04 -17.49 6.62
C THR A 170 0.75 -16.40 7.32
N LYS A 171 0.10 -15.29 7.72
CA LYS A 171 0.72 -14.09 8.29
C LYS A 171 1.81 -13.53 7.39
N THR A 172 1.51 -13.44 6.11
CA THR A 172 2.43 -12.92 5.09
C THR A 172 1.82 -11.73 4.38
N ASP A 173 2.58 -10.65 4.29
CA ASP A 173 2.29 -9.45 3.50
C ASP A 173 2.94 -9.58 2.14
N TYR A 174 2.17 -9.38 1.07
CA TYR A 174 2.59 -9.52 -0.31
C TYR A 174 2.40 -8.23 -1.08
N THR A 175 3.36 -7.91 -1.92
CA THR A 175 3.28 -6.86 -2.94
C THR A 175 3.69 -7.41 -4.29
N PHE A 176 2.90 -7.10 -5.32
CA PHE A 176 3.14 -7.45 -6.72
C PHE A 176 3.02 -6.20 -7.56
N VAL A 177 3.88 -6.06 -8.54
CA VAL A 177 3.78 -5.00 -9.55
C VAL A 177 3.73 -5.62 -10.93
N TYR A 178 2.76 -5.20 -11.72
CA TYR A 178 2.58 -5.60 -13.11
C TYR A 178 2.72 -4.38 -14.02
N GLY A 179 3.20 -4.59 -15.23
CA GLY A 179 3.21 -3.61 -16.31
C GLY A 179 2.56 -4.20 -17.55
N THR A 180 2.12 -3.34 -18.46
CA THR A 180 1.71 -3.74 -19.80
C THR A 180 2.92 -3.85 -20.73
N GLN A 181 2.85 -4.77 -21.70
CA GLN A 181 3.86 -4.90 -22.77
C GLN A 181 3.60 -3.88 -23.88
#